data_90a919a757d752bb04464fc438cd0197
#
_entry.id   90a919a757d752bb04464fc438cd0197
#
_cell.length_a   1.000
_cell.length_b   1.000
_cell.length_c   1.000
_cell.angle_alpha   90.00
_cell.angle_beta   90.00
_cell.angle_gamma   90.00
#
_symmetry.space_group_name_H-M   'P 1'
#
loop_
_entity.id
_entity.type
_entity.pdbx_description
1 polymer ?
#
loop_
_entity_poly.entity_id
_entity_poly.type
_entity_poly.pdbx_seq_one_letter_code
_entity_poly.pdbx_strand_id
1 'polypeptide(L)'
;MKLTVKGLISLLLVPLFLAGCSKHEEQKAIQPAAHGQAAKKQATVVVPASVQGKWKAVKIAVTDKESNKETIYNVAIGSSFTIPATSLTINVDNFLPNFIMEGTTLTSQTNEPKNPAAQIRIREKGNEIFRGWLFSLYPTTHAFQHPRFSFTLVDFIPAS
;
A
#
# COMPACT_ATOMS: atom_id res chain seq x y z
N MET A 1 18.46 -13.69 -61.34
CA MET A 1 18.14 -12.62 -62.31
C MET A 1 18.33 -11.31 -61.59
N LYS A 2 19.53 -10.77 -61.62
CA LYS A 2 20.03 -9.56 -62.25
C LYS A 2 18.99 -8.41 -62.25
N LEU A 3 19.17 -7.28 -61.49
CA LEU A 3 19.74 -6.08 -62.10
C LEU A 3 20.16 -5.05 -61.03
N THR A 4 21.38 -4.62 -61.15
CA THR A 4 22.05 -3.46 -60.59
C THR A 4 21.64 -2.18 -61.32
N VAL A 5 21.43 -1.03 -60.62
CA VAL A 5 21.73 0.30 -61.18
C VAL A 5 22.41 1.17 -60.19
N LYS A 6 23.64 1.57 -60.56
CA LYS A 6 24.46 2.61 -59.98
C LYS A 6 23.96 3.97 -60.46
N GLY A 7 23.98 4.96 -59.60
CA GLY A 7 23.78 6.34 -59.96
C GLY A 7 24.61 7.28 -59.08
N LEU A 8 25.78 7.62 -59.55
CA LEU A 8 26.75 8.54 -58.98
C LEU A 8 26.46 9.94 -59.57
N ILE A 9 26.22 10.97 -58.80
CA ILE A 9 26.47 12.35 -59.24
C ILE A 9 27.00 13.15 -58.06
N SER A 10 28.17 13.70 -58.37
CA SER A 10 29.11 14.51 -57.64
C SER A 10 28.72 16.03 -57.70
N LEU A 11 29.30 16.78 -56.79
CA LEU A 11 29.70 18.18 -56.92
C LEU A 11 28.69 19.24 -56.41
N LEU A 12 28.95 20.04 -55.41
CA LEU A 12 29.76 21.28 -55.42
C LEU A 12 29.84 21.90 -54.01
N LEU A 13 31.03 22.22 -53.61
CA LEU A 13 31.43 23.03 -52.45
C LEU A 13 30.98 24.50 -52.62
N VAL A 14 30.48 25.12 -51.56
CA VAL A 14 30.65 26.56 -51.29
C VAL A 14 30.76 26.79 -49.78
N PRO A 15 31.89 27.27 -49.24
CA PRO A 15 31.96 27.73 -47.86
C PRO A 15 31.58 29.21 -47.79
N LEU A 16 30.57 29.57 -47.04
CA LEU A 16 30.31 30.98 -46.68
C LEU A 16 30.55 31.13 -45.19
N PHE A 17 31.71 31.69 -44.86
CA PHE A 17 32.05 32.21 -43.54
C PHE A 17 31.22 33.44 -43.24
N LEU A 18 30.33 33.37 -42.27
CA LEU A 18 29.81 34.55 -41.59
C LEU A 18 30.19 34.46 -40.12
N ALA A 19 31.18 35.26 -39.76
CA ALA A 19 31.54 35.53 -38.38
C ALA A 19 30.38 36.30 -37.71
N GLY A 20 29.64 35.64 -36.87
CA GLY A 20 28.67 36.25 -35.97
C GLY A 20 29.18 36.12 -34.55
N CYS A 21 29.73 37.19 -33.98
CA CYS A 21 29.91 37.32 -32.55
C CYS A 21 28.54 37.34 -31.87
N SER A 22 28.15 36.31 -31.19
CA SER A 22 27.08 36.35 -30.21
C SER A 22 27.65 36.08 -28.83
N LYS A 23 27.43 37.06 -27.96
CA LYS A 23 27.73 37.05 -26.54
C LYS A 23 27.28 35.76 -25.90
N HIS A 24 28.18 35.09 -25.20
CA HIS A 24 27.86 34.07 -24.23
C HIS A 24 27.08 34.73 -23.08
N GLU A 25 25.76 34.68 -23.13
CA GLU A 25 24.96 34.79 -21.95
C GLU A 25 25.08 33.43 -21.22
N GLU A 26 25.77 33.47 -20.11
CA GLU A 26 25.90 32.39 -19.15
C GLU A 26 24.49 32.05 -18.64
N GLN A 27 23.84 31.09 -19.30
CA GLN A 27 22.63 30.47 -18.76
C GLN A 27 23.01 29.74 -17.47
N LYS A 28 22.83 30.46 -16.37
CA LYS A 28 22.86 29.91 -15.03
C LYS A 28 21.85 28.74 -15.02
N ALA A 29 22.37 27.51 -15.06
CA ALA A 29 21.58 26.32 -14.92
C ALA A 29 20.75 26.43 -13.60
N ILE A 30 19.44 26.57 -13.75
CA ILE A 30 18.51 26.48 -12.65
C ILE A 30 18.58 25.01 -12.23
N GLN A 31 19.34 24.71 -11.19
CA GLN A 31 19.28 23.43 -10.51
C GLN A 31 17.82 23.26 -10.07
N PRO A 32 17.15 22.13 -10.41
CA PRO A 32 15.87 21.82 -9.83
C PRO A 32 16.07 21.79 -8.32
N ALA A 33 15.36 22.66 -7.61
CA ALA A 33 15.29 22.61 -6.17
C ALA A 33 14.98 21.17 -5.77
N ALA A 34 15.89 20.53 -5.04
CA ALA A 34 15.63 19.26 -4.41
C ALA A 34 14.37 19.44 -3.58
N HIS A 35 13.24 18.92 -4.08
CA HIS A 35 12.05 18.77 -3.27
C HIS A 35 12.46 17.90 -2.09
N GLY A 36 12.67 18.56 -0.94
CA GLY A 36 12.93 17.87 0.30
C GLY A 36 11.88 16.79 0.45
N GLN A 37 12.33 15.54 0.44
CA GLN A 37 11.50 14.42 0.82
C GLN A 37 11.07 14.71 2.26
N ALA A 38 9.85 15.25 2.41
CA ALA A 38 9.23 15.37 3.72
C ALA A 38 9.22 13.95 4.29
N ALA A 39 10.05 13.70 5.32
CA ALA A 39 10.11 12.42 5.99
C ALA A 39 8.67 12.09 6.40
N LYS A 40 8.09 11.03 5.79
CA LYS A 40 6.75 10.56 6.12
C LYS A 40 6.78 10.24 7.61
N LYS A 41 6.17 11.09 8.43
CA LYS A 41 6.04 10.83 9.87
C LYS A 41 5.34 9.48 10.00
N GLN A 42 6.02 8.51 10.60
CA GLN A 42 5.50 7.16 10.76
C GLN A 42 4.35 7.22 11.78
N ALA A 43 3.19 6.71 11.40
CA ALA A 43 2.04 6.67 12.29
C ALA A 43 2.30 5.69 13.44
N THR A 44 1.96 6.10 14.67
CA THR A 44 2.11 5.29 15.88
C THR A 44 0.74 4.78 16.31
N VAL A 45 0.64 3.48 16.62
CA VAL A 45 -0.60 2.89 17.14
C VAL A 45 -0.56 2.89 18.65
N VAL A 46 -1.60 3.44 19.28
CA VAL A 46 -1.79 3.47 20.73
C VAL A 46 -3.14 2.86 21.07
N VAL A 47 -3.14 1.71 21.74
CA VAL A 47 -4.36 1.10 22.27
C VAL A 47 -4.64 1.69 23.67
N PRO A 48 -5.73 2.43 23.88
CA PRO A 48 -6.04 3.05 25.18
C PRO A 48 -6.30 1.99 26.27
N ALA A 49 -6.03 2.33 27.53
CA ALA A 49 -6.29 1.45 28.68
C ALA A 49 -7.76 1.00 28.76
N SER A 50 -8.70 1.84 28.32
CA SER A 50 -10.14 1.53 28.24
C SER A 50 -10.47 0.40 27.23
N VAL A 51 -9.56 0.13 26.28
CA VAL A 51 -9.72 -0.88 25.22
C VAL A 51 -8.86 -2.11 25.48
N GLN A 52 -7.71 -1.94 26.16
CA GLN A 52 -6.78 -3.04 26.43
C GLN A 52 -7.46 -4.19 27.15
N GLY A 53 -7.30 -5.41 26.62
CA GLY A 53 -7.87 -6.63 27.19
C GLY A 53 -9.41 -6.75 27.10
N LYS A 54 -10.10 -5.82 26.46
CA LYS A 54 -11.57 -5.86 26.31
C LYS A 54 -12.03 -6.70 25.10
N TRP A 55 -11.15 -7.01 24.19
CA TRP A 55 -11.45 -7.75 22.95
C TRP A 55 -10.52 -8.94 22.83
N LYS A 56 -11.09 -10.09 22.49
CA LYS A 56 -10.38 -11.38 22.39
C LYS A 56 -9.91 -11.68 20.97
N ALA A 57 -10.79 -11.46 20.00
CA ALA A 57 -10.55 -11.84 18.61
C ALA A 57 -11.35 -10.95 17.66
N VAL A 58 -10.97 -10.99 16.38
CA VAL A 58 -11.75 -10.45 15.28
C VAL A 58 -12.20 -11.57 14.35
N LYS A 59 -13.31 -11.36 13.63
CA LYS A 59 -13.77 -12.24 12.57
C LYS A 59 -13.43 -11.64 11.23
N ILE A 60 -12.63 -12.35 10.46
CA ILE A 60 -12.18 -11.94 9.14
C ILE A 60 -12.82 -12.86 8.10
N ALA A 61 -13.62 -12.31 7.20
CA ALA A 61 -14.08 -13.00 6.02
C ALA A 61 -12.96 -13.00 4.98
N VAL A 62 -12.64 -14.20 4.49
CA VAL A 62 -11.70 -14.42 3.39
C VAL A 62 -12.48 -14.97 2.21
N THR A 63 -12.53 -14.21 1.13
CA THR A 63 -13.20 -14.63 -0.11
C THR A 63 -12.15 -15.07 -1.12
N ASP A 64 -12.26 -16.31 -1.56
CA ASP A 64 -11.52 -16.83 -2.72
C ASP A 64 -12.22 -16.36 -4.00
N LYS A 65 -11.58 -15.47 -4.75
CA LYS A 65 -12.13 -14.85 -5.96
C LYS A 65 -12.30 -15.82 -7.13
N GLU A 66 -11.54 -16.92 -7.14
CA GLU A 66 -11.63 -17.93 -8.19
C GLU A 66 -12.89 -18.80 -8.02
N SER A 67 -13.17 -19.21 -6.78
CA SER A 67 -14.32 -20.04 -6.46
C SER A 67 -15.55 -19.25 -5.99
N ASN A 68 -15.39 -17.95 -5.75
CA ASN A 68 -16.37 -17.06 -5.13
C ASN A 68 -16.86 -17.58 -3.76
N LYS A 69 -16.00 -18.33 -3.07
CA LYS A 69 -16.30 -18.90 -1.76
C LYS A 69 -15.78 -18.01 -0.66
N GLU A 70 -16.66 -17.64 0.27
CA GLU A 70 -16.31 -16.92 1.47
C GLU A 70 -16.21 -17.86 2.67
N THR A 71 -15.21 -17.66 3.52
CA THR A 71 -15.03 -18.37 4.78
C THR A 71 -14.63 -17.37 5.86
N ILE A 72 -15.31 -17.43 7.01
CA ILE A 72 -15.04 -16.53 8.13
C ILE A 72 -14.11 -17.25 9.13
N TYR A 73 -13.03 -16.57 9.50
CA TYR A 73 -12.06 -17.05 10.47
C TYR A 73 -12.02 -16.16 11.71
N ASN A 74 -12.02 -16.79 12.89
CA ASN A 74 -11.78 -16.10 14.16
C ASN A 74 -10.27 -16.04 14.40
N VAL A 75 -9.71 -14.83 14.42
CA VAL A 75 -8.28 -14.62 14.67
C VAL A 75 -8.10 -13.86 15.96
N ALA A 76 -7.43 -14.46 16.94
CA ALA A 76 -7.19 -13.81 18.22
C ALA A 76 -6.26 -12.59 18.04
N ILE A 77 -6.54 -11.51 18.78
CA ILE A 77 -5.70 -10.30 18.76
C ILE A 77 -4.33 -10.63 19.34
N GLY A 78 -3.27 -10.14 18.70
CA GLY A 78 -1.89 -10.48 19.04
C GLY A 78 -1.42 -11.83 18.52
N SER A 79 -2.21 -12.54 17.72
CA SER A 79 -1.85 -13.87 17.20
C SER A 79 -1.88 -13.94 15.67
N SER A 80 -1.51 -15.11 15.16
CA SER A 80 -1.53 -15.41 13.73
C SER A 80 -2.38 -16.63 13.42
N PHE A 81 -2.93 -16.65 12.22
CA PHE A 81 -3.72 -17.75 11.68
C PHE A 81 -3.32 -18.03 10.23
N THR A 82 -3.01 -19.27 9.91
CA THR A 82 -2.73 -19.68 8.52
C THR A 82 -4.02 -20.17 7.87
N ILE A 83 -4.35 -19.60 6.70
CA ILE A 83 -5.54 -20.01 5.94
C ILE A 83 -5.33 -21.45 5.43
N PRO A 84 -6.25 -22.39 5.74
CA PRO A 84 -6.11 -23.78 5.32
C PRO A 84 -5.87 -23.94 3.82
N ALA A 85 -5.01 -24.88 3.45
CA ALA A 85 -4.63 -25.20 2.08
C ALA A 85 -4.00 -24.01 1.29
N THR A 86 -3.44 -23.02 2.00
CA THR A 86 -2.70 -21.91 1.40
C THR A 86 -1.38 -21.66 2.13
N SER A 87 -0.53 -20.80 1.55
CA SER A 87 0.68 -20.29 2.20
C SER A 87 0.46 -18.92 2.88
N LEU A 88 -0.82 -18.50 3.01
CA LEU A 88 -1.17 -17.21 3.58
C LEU A 88 -1.36 -17.30 5.08
N THR A 89 -0.70 -16.40 5.80
CA THR A 89 -0.86 -16.23 7.25
C THR A 89 -1.33 -14.80 7.54
N ILE A 90 -2.41 -14.68 8.29
CA ILE A 90 -2.94 -13.41 8.80
C ILE A 90 -2.48 -13.24 10.23
N ASN A 91 -1.85 -12.11 10.55
CA ASN A 91 -1.57 -11.67 11.91
C ASN A 91 -2.53 -10.52 12.23
N VAL A 92 -3.17 -10.55 13.39
CA VAL A 92 -3.94 -9.42 13.93
C VAL A 92 -3.11 -8.77 15.02
N ASP A 93 -2.56 -7.60 14.77
CA ASP A 93 -1.69 -6.92 15.72
C ASP A 93 -2.48 -6.15 16.76
N ASN A 94 -3.50 -5.39 16.34
CA ASN A 94 -4.33 -4.57 17.20
C ASN A 94 -5.78 -4.54 16.71
N PHE A 95 -6.71 -4.24 17.63
CA PHE A 95 -8.09 -3.92 17.33
C PHE A 95 -8.48 -2.62 18.03
N LEU A 96 -9.05 -1.69 17.28
CA LEU A 96 -9.52 -0.40 17.74
C LEU A 96 -11.03 -0.30 17.47
N PRO A 97 -11.90 -0.42 18.49
CA PRO A 97 -13.35 -0.47 18.28
C PRO A 97 -13.94 0.86 17.78
N ASN A 98 -13.33 1.99 18.09
CA ASN A 98 -13.73 3.29 17.60
C ASN A 98 -12.51 4.05 17.08
N PHE A 99 -11.96 3.53 15.97
CA PHE A 99 -10.74 4.04 15.34
C PHE A 99 -10.84 5.53 15.01
N ILE A 100 -9.83 6.26 15.45
CA ILE A 100 -9.58 7.66 15.07
C ILE A 100 -8.08 7.86 14.78
N MET A 101 -7.78 8.95 14.08
CA MET A 101 -6.41 9.43 13.87
C MET A 101 -6.27 10.83 14.49
N GLU A 102 -5.36 10.97 15.44
CA GLU A 102 -5.00 12.24 16.08
C GLU A 102 -3.55 12.61 15.67
N GLY A 103 -3.42 13.51 14.71
CA GLY A 103 -2.13 13.80 14.11
C GLY A 103 -1.51 12.56 13.44
N THR A 104 -0.45 12.01 14.03
CA THR A 104 0.20 10.76 13.58
C THR A 104 -0.13 9.56 14.49
N THR A 105 -1.00 9.74 15.47
CA THR A 105 -1.39 8.66 16.39
C THR A 105 -2.68 8.01 15.92
N LEU A 106 -2.67 6.70 15.72
CA LEU A 106 -3.82 5.87 15.44
C LEU A 106 -4.29 5.26 16.77
N THR A 107 -5.52 5.52 17.17
CA THR A 107 -6.03 5.12 18.48
C THR A 107 -7.54 4.85 18.44
N SER A 108 -8.14 4.55 19.59
CA SER A 108 -9.57 4.40 19.73
C SER A 108 -10.12 5.47 20.66
N GLN A 109 -11.14 6.19 20.21
CA GLN A 109 -11.78 7.22 21.02
C GLN A 109 -12.50 6.63 22.23
N THR A 110 -13.16 5.50 22.05
CA THR A 110 -13.92 4.78 23.11
C THR A 110 -13.76 3.28 22.92
N ASN A 111 -14.26 2.49 23.90
CA ASN A 111 -14.39 1.03 23.77
C ASN A 111 -15.67 0.59 23.02
N GLU A 112 -16.54 1.53 22.65
CA GLU A 112 -17.74 1.22 21.88
C GLU A 112 -17.39 1.01 20.39
N PRO A 113 -17.94 -0.02 19.73
CA PRO A 113 -17.61 -0.34 18.34
C PRO A 113 -18.34 0.58 17.34
N LYS A 114 -17.97 1.85 17.31
CA LYS A 114 -18.55 2.86 16.40
C LYS A 114 -17.84 2.95 15.06
N ASN A 115 -16.53 2.67 15.04
CA ASN A 115 -15.71 2.65 13.83
C ASN A 115 -14.65 1.55 13.97
N PRO A 116 -15.05 0.27 13.95
CA PRO A 116 -14.14 -0.83 14.22
C PRO A 116 -13.10 -1.02 13.15
N ALA A 117 -11.84 -1.15 13.57
CA ALA A 117 -10.72 -1.39 12.70
C ALA A 117 -9.74 -2.41 13.30
N ALA A 118 -9.26 -3.34 12.50
CA ALA A 118 -8.23 -4.30 12.86
C ALA A 118 -6.94 -4.00 12.11
N GLN A 119 -5.84 -3.85 12.84
CA GLN A 119 -4.51 -3.79 12.24
C GLN A 119 -4.04 -5.20 11.94
N ILE A 120 -3.74 -5.46 10.68
CA ILE A 120 -3.30 -6.78 10.23
C ILE A 120 -1.98 -6.72 9.48
N ARG A 121 -1.30 -7.87 9.50
CA ARG A 121 -0.23 -8.20 8.56
C ARG A 121 -0.59 -9.48 7.85
N ILE A 122 -0.33 -9.51 6.55
CA ILE A 122 -0.49 -10.73 5.75
C ILE A 122 0.88 -11.15 5.25
N ARG A 123 1.20 -12.43 5.43
CA ARG A 123 2.41 -13.05 4.92
C ARG A 123 2.07 -14.14 3.94
N GLU A 124 2.86 -14.24 2.89
CA GLU A 124 2.81 -15.37 1.96
C GLU A 124 4.18 -16.03 1.91
N LYS A 125 4.20 -17.35 2.12
CA LYS A 125 5.47 -18.12 2.18
C LYS A 125 6.50 -17.51 3.15
N GLY A 126 6.01 -16.94 4.27
CA GLY A 126 6.83 -16.29 5.30
C GLY A 126 7.16 -14.82 5.05
N ASN A 127 7.00 -14.30 3.83
CA ASN A 127 7.27 -12.91 3.49
C ASN A 127 6.05 -12.03 3.78
N GLU A 128 6.25 -10.87 4.40
CA GLU A 128 5.18 -9.89 4.60
C GLU A 128 4.84 -9.25 3.25
N ILE A 129 3.59 -9.40 2.82
CA ILE A 129 3.07 -8.85 1.57
C ILE A 129 2.07 -7.71 1.78
N PHE A 130 1.59 -7.56 3.03
CA PHE A 130 0.71 -6.46 3.41
C PHE A 130 0.83 -6.16 4.90
N ARG A 131 0.76 -4.86 5.23
CA ARG A 131 0.56 -4.34 6.59
C ARG A 131 -0.39 -3.14 6.50
N GLY A 132 -1.50 -3.20 7.21
CA GLY A 132 -2.51 -2.14 7.14
C GLY A 132 -3.70 -2.39 8.05
N TRP A 133 -4.81 -1.78 7.71
CA TRP A 133 -6.04 -1.81 8.47
C TRP A 133 -7.20 -2.40 7.67
N LEU A 134 -8.01 -3.23 8.32
CA LEU A 134 -9.33 -3.60 7.83
C LEU A 134 -10.37 -2.82 8.62
N PHE A 135 -11.21 -2.08 7.92
CA PHE A 135 -12.31 -1.30 8.52
C PHE A 135 -13.64 -2.03 8.27
N SER A 136 -14.45 -2.26 9.32
CA SER A 136 -15.72 -2.96 9.14
C SER A 136 -16.76 -2.11 8.41
N LEU A 137 -16.79 -0.80 8.64
CA LEU A 137 -17.71 0.12 7.98
C LEU A 137 -17.27 0.52 6.57
N TYR A 138 -15.98 0.42 6.28
CA TYR A 138 -15.38 0.86 5.02
C TYR A 138 -14.45 -0.23 4.44
N PRO A 139 -14.99 -1.40 4.06
CA PRO A 139 -14.18 -2.56 3.71
C PRO A 139 -13.30 -2.37 2.47
N THR A 140 -13.61 -1.38 1.63
CA THR A 140 -12.82 -1.06 0.44
C THR A 140 -11.74 -0.01 0.69
N THR A 141 -11.73 0.66 1.85
CA THR A 141 -10.75 1.68 2.19
C THR A 141 -9.40 1.04 2.46
N HIS A 142 -8.39 1.40 1.66
CA HIS A 142 -7.05 0.83 1.73
C HIS A 142 -7.00 -0.70 1.68
N ALA A 143 -8.01 -1.31 1.04
CA ALA A 143 -8.13 -2.75 0.94
C ALA A 143 -6.89 -3.36 0.27
N PHE A 144 -6.38 -4.42 0.88
CA PHE A 144 -5.28 -5.19 0.31
C PHE A 144 -5.70 -5.87 -1.00
N GLN A 145 -4.94 -5.61 -2.04
CA GLN A 145 -5.19 -6.21 -3.35
C GLN A 145 -4.36 -7.48 -3.52
N HIS A 146 -4.94 -8.63 -3.19
CA HIS A 146 -4.34 -9.93 -3.48
C HIS A 146 -4.96 -10.50 -4.76
N PRO A 147 -4.19 -11.15 -5.66
CA PRO A 147 -4.73 -11.68 -6.92
C PRO A 147 -5.93 -12.62 -6.72
N ARG A 148 -5.85 -13.51 -5.73
CA ARG A 148 -6.85 -14.54 -5.48
C ARG A 148 -7.78 -14.26 -4.31
N PHE A 149 -7.33 -13.60 -3.26
CA PHE A 149 -8.11 -13.46 -2.03
C PHE A 149 -8.47 -12.01 -1.73
N SER A 150 -9.63 -11.80 -1.09
CA SER A 150 -9.99 -10.56 -0.42
C SER A 150 -10.25 -10.80 1.06
N PHE A 151 -10.05 -9.75 1.87
CA PHE A 151 -10.10 -9.82 3.32
C PHE A 151 -11.00 -8.71 3.84
N THR A 152 -11.97 -9.05 4.70
CA THR A 152 -12.91 -8.08 5.26
C THR A 152 -13.08 -8.32 6.76
N LEU A 153 -13.02 -7.28 7.56
CA LEU A 153 -13.39 -7.32 8.97
C LEU A 153 -14.92 -7.33 9.07
N VAL A 154 -15.50 -8.47 9.50
CA VAL A 154 -16.96 -8.63 9.53
C VAL A 154 -17.54 -8.58 10.93
N ASP A 155 -16.73 -8.91 11.97
CA ASP A 155 -17.20 -8.93 13.35
C ASP A 155 -16.01 -8.97 14.33
N PHE A 156 -16.27 -8.91 15.63
CA PHE A 156 -15.27 -8.93 16.68
C PHE A 156 -15.84 -9.59 17.95
N ILE A 157 -14.97 -10.20 18.76
CA ILE A 157 -15.33 -11.00 19.92
C ILE A 157 -14.80 -10.32 21.18
N PRO A 158 -15.67 -9.91 22.13
CA PRO A 158 -15.23 -9.36 23.40
C PRO A 158 -14.46 -10.41 24.22
N ALA A 159 -13.61 -9.95 25.12
CA ALA A 159 -13.06 -10.74 26.19
C ALA A 159 -14.17 -11.05 27.22
N SER A 160 -14.13 -12.24 27.81
CA SER A 160 -15.08 -12.67 28.83
C SER A 160 -14.84 -11.91 30.13
#